data_bde697f5a193aabdb5f631809d2d79d2
#
_entry.id   bde697f5a193aabdb5f631809d2d79d2
#
_cell.length_a   1.000
_cell.length_b   1.000
_cell.length_c   1.000
_cell.angle_alpha   90.00
_cell.angle_beta   90.00
_cell.angle_gamma   90.00
#
_symmetry.space_group_name_H-M   'P 1'
#
loop_
_entity.id
_entity.type
_entity.pdbx_description
1 polymer ?
#
loop_
_entity_poly.entity_id
_entity_poly.type
_entity_poly.pdbx_seq_one_letter_code
_entity_poly.pdbx_strand_id
1 'polypeptide(L)'
;LDLRPSRSFGTRITEYEEMRQAVCQYAERAAEKLRQERQYCRHIVVFIRTSPFAAKEPYYNNQTSQNLAVPTQDTRDIIAAAVTALDHIWRDGYRYAKGGIMLNNFTPTGVSQLNLFDQIQPRLQSEALMLAIDNINRSGLGKVWFAGQGIDNSWAMKRDMLSPAYTTRWQDLPKARLS
;
A
#
# COMPACT_ATOMS: atom_id res chain seq x y z
N LEU A 1 12.77 7.87 -6.11
CA LEU A 1 11.88 7.40 -5.05
C LEU A 1 11.12 6.16 -5.54
N ASP A 2 11.24 5.02 -4.86
CA ASP A 2 10.49 3.81 -5.22
C ASP A 2 9.38 3.57 -4.20
N LEU A 3 8.14 3.93 -4.55
CA LEU A 3 6.96 3.76 -3.73
C LEU A 3 6.06 2.67 -4.34
N ARG A 4 6.52 1.40 -4.24
CA ARG A 4 5.84 0.23 -4.79
C ARG A 4 5.54 -0.80 -3.70
N PRO A 5 4.68 -0.51 -2.72
CA PRO A 5 4.25 -1.53 -1.79
C PRO A 5 3.51 -2.64 -2.53
N SER A 6 4.13 -3.79 -2.58
CA SER A 6 3.55 -5.02 -3.15
C SER A 6 4.03 -6.22 -2.37
N ARG A 7 3.17 -7.23 -2.21
CA ARG A 7 3.53 -8.48 -1.55
C ARG A 7 2.85 -9.65 -2.24
N SER A 8 3.50 -10.80 -2.15
CA SER A 8 2.84 -12.07 -2.39
C SER A 8 1.95 -12.39 -1.20
N PHE A 9 0.77 -12.91 -1.47
CA PHE A 9 -0.18 -13.30 -0.43
C PHE A 9 0.22 -14.63 0.19
N GLY A 10 0.05 -14.79 1.51
CA GLY A 10 0.27 -16.04 2.22
C GLY A 10 -0.76 -17.10 1.86
N THR A 11 -1.98 -16.66 1.60
CA THR A 11 -3.08 -17.46 1.06
C THR A 11 -3.57 -16.79 -0.21
N ARG A 12 -3.96 -17.59 -1.22
CA ARG A 12 -4.51 -17.03 -2.47
C ARG A 12 -5.81 -16.30 -2.19
N ILE A 13 -5.93 -15.09 -2.71
CA ILE A 13 -7.15 -14.29 -2.60
C ILE A 13 -8.11 -14.69 -3.73
N THR A 14 -9.35 -15.02 -3.36
CA THR A 14 -10.44 -15.35 -4.27
C THR A 14 -11.61 -14.37 -4.17
N GLU A 15 -11.70 -13.68 -3.05
CA GLU A 15 -12.79 -12.74 -2.75
C GLU A 15 -12.37 -11.29 -3.00
N TYR A 16 -13.27 -10.54 -3.66
CA TYR A 16 -13.03 -9.11 -3.94
C TYR A 16 -12.73 -8.31 -2.67
N GLU A 17 -13.48 -8.55 -1.60
CA GLU A 17 -13.33 -7.78 -0.37
C GLU A 17 -11.95 -7.97 0.28
N GLU A 18 -11.40 -9.19 0.25
CA GLU A 18 -10.03 -9.44 0.73
C GLU A 18 -8.98 -8.69 -0.12
N MET A 19 -9.17 -8.65 -1.45
CA MET A 19 -8.27 -7.90 -2.34
C MET A 19 -8.39 -6.40 -2.09
N ARG A 20 -9.60 -5.88 -1.90
CA ARG A 20 -9.87 -4.48 -1.59
C ARG A 20 -9.18 -4.08 -0.29
N GLN A 21 -9.29 -4.89 0.76
CA GLN A 21 -8.61 -4.66 2.03
C GLN A 21 -7.08 -4.64 1.88
N ALA A 22 -6.53 -5.56 1.10
CA ALA A 22 -5.10 -5.60 0.81
C ALA A 22 -4.63 -4.34 0.07
N VAL A 23 -5.37 -3.90 -0.94
CA VAL A 23 -5.09 -2.67 -1.70
C VAL A 23 -5.18 -1.44 -0.80
N CYS A 24 -6.20 -1.36 0.07
CA CYS A 24 -6.32 -0.27 1.05
C CYS A 24 -5.10 -0.23 1.99
N GLN A 25 -4.65 -1.36 2.50
CA GLN A 25 -3.47 -1.44 3.35
C GLN A 25 -2.19 -0.99 2.61
N TYR A 26 -2.03 -1.38 1.35
CA TYR A 26 -0.89 -0.93 0.55
C TYR A 26 -0.95 0.56 0.25
N ALA A 27 -2.14 1.09 -0.02
CA ALA A 27 -2.37 2.52 -0.22
C ALA A 27 -2.02 3.34 1.02
N GLU A 28 -2.43 2.89 2.21
CA GLU A 28 -2.11 3.52 3.48
C GLU A 28 -0.60 3.57 3.74
N ARG A 29 0.10 2.45 3.56
CA ARG A 29 1.56 2.37 3.70
C ARG A 29 2.31 3.23 2.68
N ALA A 30 1.81 3.29 1.45
CA ALA A 30 2.40 4.14 0.42
C ALA A 30 2.23 5.61 0.75
N ALA A 31 1.04 6.01 1.22
CA ALA A 31 0.75 7.38 1.63
C ALA A 31 1.59 7.83 2.83
N GLU A 32 1.75 6.95 3.84
CA GLU A 32 2.63 7.23 4.98
C GLU A 32 4.07 7.47 4.52
N LYS A 33 4.60 6.60 3.67
CA LYS A 33 5.95 6.73 3.13
C LYS A 33 6.09 8.00 2.27
N LEU A 34 5.08 8.33 1.47
CA LEU A 34 5.04 9.54 0.66
C LEU A 34 5.16 10.80 1.53
N ARG A 35 4.46 10.84 2.67
CA ARG A 35 4.55 11.94 3.63
C ARG A 35 5.91 12.00 4.34
N GLN A 36 6.51 10.87 4.69
CA GLN A 36 7.85 10.81 5.25
C GLN A 36 8.90 11.42 4.31
N GLU A 37 8.73 11.21 3.01
CA GLU A 37 9.58 11.77 1.96
C GLU A 37 9.19 13.20 1.55
N ARG A 38 8.18 13.80 2.19
CA ARG A 38 7.65 15.14 1.90
C ARG A 38 7.29 15.32 0.43
N GLN A 39 6.56 14.36 -0.14
CA GLN A 39 6.13 14.37 -1.53
C GLN A 39 4.62 14.28 -1.63
N TYR A 40 4.07 14.82 -2.70
CA TYR A 40 2.74 14.53 -3.23
C TYR A 40 2.85 13.59 -4.41
N CYS A 41 1.81 12.82 -4.68
CA CYS A 41 1.68 12.05 -5.93
C CYS A 41 0.45 12.49 -6.71
N ARG A 42 0.48 12.31 -8.03
CA ARG A 42 -0.65 12.59 -8.92
C ARG A 42 -1.10 11.37 -9.73
N HIS A 43 -0.38 10.27 -9.66
CA HIS A 43 -0.66 9.08 -10.46
C HIS A 43 -0.49 7.81 -9.62
N ILE A 44 -1.52 6.95 -9.66
CA ILE A 44 -1.57 5.70 -8.93
C ILE A 44 -1.77 4.56 -9.91
N VAL A 45 -1.00 3.50 -9.77
CA VAL A 45 -1.15 2.26 -10.52
C VAL A 45 -1.49 1.15 -9.55
N VAL A 46 -2.48 0.33 -9.86
CA VAL A 46 -2.83 -0.89 -9.13
C VAL A 46 -2.63 -2.07 -10.06
N PHE A 47 -2.07 -3.15 -9.54
CA PHE A 47 -1.91 -4.39 -10.26
C PHE A 47 -2.29 -5.60 -9.40
N ILE A 48 -2.82 -6.62 -10.05
CA ILE A 48 -3.13 -7.92 -9.46
C ILE A 48 -2.72 -9.03 -10.43
N ARG A 49 -2.25 -10.16 -9.89
CA ARG A 49 -1.89 -11.31 -10.71
C ARG A 49 -2.03 -12.63 -9.98
N THR A 50 -2.31 -13.68 -10.75
CA THR A 50 -2.25 -15.08 -10.32
C THR A 50 -0.80 -15.59 -10.31
N SER A 51 -0.58 -16.82 -9.90
CA SER A 51 0.75 -17.40 -9.95
C SER A 51 1.09 -17.88 -11.36
N PRO A 52 2.24 -17.52 -11.92
CA PRO A 52 2.68 -18.05 -13.21
C PRO A 52 3.11 -19.52 -13.13
N PHE A 53 3.31 -20.06 -11.90
CA PHE A 53 3.79 -21.42 -11.68
C PHE A 53 2.67 -22.42 -11.36
N ALA A 54 1.41 -21.98 -11.32
CA ALA A 54 0.27 -22.84 -11.05
C ALA A 54 -0.26 -23.45 -12.35
N ALA A 55 0.30 -24.60 -12.76
CA ALA A 55 0.01 -25.23 -14.04
C ALA A 55 -1.48 -25.62 -14.28
N LYS A 56 -2.28 -25.70 -13.20
CA LYS A 56 -3.70 -26.07 -13.28
C LYS A 56 -4.65 -24.89 -13.02
N GLU A 57 -4.13 -23.67 -12.85
CA GLU A 57 -4.92 -22.49 -12.61
C GLU A 57 -4.83 -21.53 -13.82
N PRO A 58 -5.92 -20.85 -14.17
CA PRO A 58 -5.87 -19.88 -15.25
C PRO A 58 -4.97 -18.71 -14.89
N TYR A 59 -4.10 -18.33 -15.81
CA TYR A 59 -3.21 -17.18 -15.62
C TYR A 59 -3.97 -15.88 -15.89
N TYR A 60 -3.85 -14.94 -14.97
CA TYR A 60 -4.34 -13.58 -15.09
C TYR A 60 -3.33 -12.60 -14.53
N ASN A 61 -3.02 -11.58 -15.29
CA ASN A 61 -2.17 -10.47 -14.86
C ASN A 61 -2.71 -9.19 -15.50
N ASN A 62 -3.09 -8.24 -14.67
CA ASN A 62 -3.60 -6.96 -15.15
C ASN A 62 -3.18 -5.84 -14.22
N GLN A 63 -3.10 -4.65 -14.80
CA GLN A 63 -2.84 -3.40 -14.08
C GLN A 63 -3.61 -2.26 -14.73
N THR A 64 -3.97 -1.29 -13.93
CA THR A 64 -4.56 -0.04 -14.40
C THR A 64 -4.07 1.13 -13.58
N SER A 65 -4.32 2.33 -14.05
CA SER A 65 -3.88 3.55 -13.39
C SER A 65 -5.00 4.57 -13.26
N GLN A 66 -4.89 5.40 -12.23
CA GLN A 66 -5.75 6.54 -11.99
C GLN A 66 -4.90 7.79 -11.83
N ASN A 67 -5.32 8.86 -12.49
CA ASN A 67 -4.77 10.20 -12.25
C ASN A 67 -5.63 10.90 -11.19
N LEU A 68 -4.96 11.45 -10.21
CA LEU A 68 -5.58 12.32 -9.22
C LEU A 68 -5.75 13.72 -9.81
N ALA A 69 -6.91 14.31 -9.62
CA ALA A 69 -7.19 15.67 -10.10
C ALA A 69 -6.20 16.69 -9.52
N VAL A 70 -5.86 16.51 -8.23
CA VAL A 70 -4.91 17.35 -7.51
C VAL A 70 -3.81 16.47 -6.93
N PRO A 71 -2.53 16.89 -6.97
CA PRO A 71 -1.47 16.19 -6.25
C PRO A 71 -1.82 16.06 -4.77
N THR A 72 -1.69 14.87 -4.20
CA THR A 72 -2.09 14.62 -2.82
C THR A 72 -1.10 13.71 -2.09
N GLN A 73 -1.09 13.81 -0.77
CA GLN A 73 -0.50 12.87 0.18
C GLN A 73 -1.55 12.34 1.18
N ASP A 74 -2.82 12.70 0.95
CA ASP A 74 -3.94 12.26 1.79
C ASP A 74 -4.23 10.78 1.54
N THR A 75 -4.15 9.99 2.60
CA THR A 75 -4.40 8.55 2.53
C THR A 75 -5.80 8.23 2.00
N ARG A 76 -6.80 9.06 2.29
CA ARG A 76 -8.19 8.85 1.83
C ARG A 76 -8.32 8.96 0.32
N ASP A 77 -7.64 9.94 -0.28
CA ASP A 77 -7.68 10.15 -1.72
C ASP A 77 -6.92 9.03 -2.46
N ILE A 78 -5.78 8.61 -1.90
CA ILE A 78 -4.98 7.51 -2.43
C ILE A 78 -5.74 6.19 -2.35
N ILE A 79 -6.41 5.90 -1.22
CA ILE A 79 -7.27 4.71 -1.07
C ILE A 79 -8.41 4.73 -2.08
N ALA A 80 -9.15 5.85 -2.18
CA ALA A 80 -10.29 5.96 -3.10
C ALA A 80 -9.87 5.71 -4.55
N ALA A 81 -8.77 6.31 -5.00
CA ALA A 81 -8.26 6.11 -6.35
C ALA A 81 -7.74 4.67 -6.58
N ALA A 82 -7.12 4.07 -5.56
CA ALA A 82 -6.64 2.69 -5.65
C ALA A 82 -7.80 1.68 -5.73
N VAL A 83 -8.87 1.88 -4.97
CA VAL A 83 -10.08 1.05 -5.04
C VAL A 83 -10.75 1.19 -6.40
N THR A 84 -10.94 2.41 -6.91
CA THR A 84 -11.48 2.65 -8.26
C THR A 84 -10.63 1.95 -9.33
N ALA A 85 -9.30 1.99 -9.21
CA ALA A 85 -8.42 1.27 -10.12
C ALA A 85 -8.61 -0.26 -10.00
N LEU A 86 -8.74 -0.79 -8.79
CA LEU A 86 -8.99 -2.22 -8.56
C LEU A 86 -10.28 -2.69 -9.24
N ASP A 87 -11.36 -1.91 -9.14
CA ASP A 87 -12.67 -2.23 -9.74
C ASP A 87 -12.59 -2.49 -11.25
N HIS A 88 -11.68 -1.80 -11.95
CA HIS A 88 -11.51 -1.97 -13.38
C HIS A 88 -10.78 -3.27 -13.77
N ILE A 89 -9.97 -3.83 -12.89
CA ILE A 89 -9.13 -4.99 -13.20
C ILE A 89 -9.53 -6.26 -12.46
N TRP A 90 -10.41 -6.15 -11.44
CA TRP A 90 -10.89 -7.33 -10.73
C TRP A 90 -11.69 -8.26 -11.65
N ARG A 91 -11.49 -9.55 -11.48
CA ARG A 91 -12.29 -10.61 -12.10
C ARG A 91 -12.51 -11.74 -11.12
N ASP A 92 -13.74 -12.16 -10.98
CA ASP A 92 -14.10 -13.33 -10.17
C ASP A 92 -13.58 -14.64 -10.79
N GLY A 93 -13.43 -15.65 -9.96
CA GLY A 93 -13.02 -16.99 -10.40
C GLY A 93 -11.51 -17.19 -10.53
N TYR A 94 -10.69 -16.18 -10.25
CA TYR A 94 -9.24 -16.30 -10.23
C TYR A 94 -8.70 -16.42 -8.80
N ARG A 95 -7.54 -17.09 -8.66
CA ARG A 95 -6.84 -17.24 -7.40
C ARG A 95 -5.59 -16.35 -7.39
N TYR A 96 -5.74 -15.15 -6.91
CA TYR A 96 -4.68 -14.14 -6.93
C TYR A 96 -3.55 -14.46 -5.97
N ALA A 97 -2.32 -14.40 -6.47
CA ALA A 97 -1.10 -14.68 -5.72
C ALA A 97 -0.37 -13.41 -5.28
N LYS A 98 -0.56 -12.31 -5.99
CA LYS A 98 0.13 -11.05 -5.73
C LYS A 98 -0.74 -9.87 -6.13
N GLY A 99 -0.65 -8.81 -5.35
CA GLY A 99 -1.20 -7.50 -5.67
C GLY A 99 -0.32 -6.40 -5.10
N GLY A 100 -0.54 -5.20 -5.56
CA GLY A 100 0.18 -4.03 -5.07
C GLY A 100 -0.23 -2.75 -5.75
N ILE A 101 0.32 -1.66 -5.25
CA ILE A 101 0.16 -0.33 -5.84
C ILE A 101 1.53 0.28 -6.16
N MET A 102 1.53 1.25 -7.04
CA MET A 102 2.68 2.12 -7.32
C MET A 102 2.20 3.56 -7.35
N LEU A 103 2.90 4.43 -6.66
CA LEU A 103 2.68 5.87 -6.74
C LEU A 103 3.72 6.47 -7.67
N ASN A 104 3.31 7.40 -8.50
CA ASN A 104 4.15 8.06 -9.49
C ASN A 104 3.79 9.56 -9.59
N ASN A 105 4.55 10.25 -10.42
CA ASN A 105 4.39 11.69 -10.66
C ASN A 105 4.44 12.48 -9.35
N PHE A 106 5.63 12.45 -8.75
CA PHE A 106 5.89 13.08 -7.46
C PHE A 106 6.18 14.55 -7.61
N THR A 107 5.70 15.33 -6.64
CA THR A 107 5.95 16.76 -6.51
C THR A 107 6.35 17.06 -5.05
N PRO A 108 7.43 17.82 -4.80
CA PRO A 108 7.80 18.17 -3.43
C PRO A 108 6.69 18.96 -2.71
N THR A 109 6.57 18.75 -1.40
CA THR A 109 5.67 19.59 -0.57
C THR A 109 6.14 21.04 -0.60
N GLY A 110 5.21 21.96 -0.80
CA GLY A 110 5.51 23.39 -0.96
C GLY A 110 5.60 23.87 -2.41
N VAL A 111 5.66 22.96 -3.40
CA VAL A 111 5.58 23.27 -4.83
C VAL A 111 4.24 22.77 -5.35
N SER A 112 3.15 23.32 -4.84
CA SER A 112 1.81 23.02 -5.37
C SER A 112 1.56 23.94 -6.58
N GLN A 113 1.82 23.44 -7.78
CA GLN A 113 1.24 24.01 -8.99
C GLN A 113 -0.24 23.60 -9.07
N LEU A 114 -1.06 24.25 -8.27
CA LEU A 114 -2.49 24.30 -8.55
C LEU A 114 -2.63 25.18 -9.79
N ASN A 115 -3.18 24.62 -10.87
CA ASN A 115 -3.59 25.48 -11.98
C ASN A 115 -4.70 26.42 -11.46
N LEU A 116 -4.59 27.67 -11.84
CA LEU A 116 -5.56 28.72 -11.43
C LEU A 116 -7.01 28.37 -11.82
N PHE A 117 -7.17 27.38 -12.71
CA PHE A 117 -8.44 26.90 -13.24
C PHE A 117 -8.88 25.53 -12.66
N ASP A 118 -8.11 24.93 -11.72
CA ASP A 118 -8.51 23.68 -11.10
C ASP A 118 -9.71 23.94 -10.18
N GLN A 119 -10.87 23.45 -10.60
CA GLN A 119 -12.12 23.51 -9.83
C GLN A 119 -12.08 22.63 -8.57
N ILE A 120 -11.12 21.71 -8.49
CA ILE A 120 -10.97 20.79 -7.38
C ILE A 120 -9.83 21.29 -6.49
N GLN A 121 -10.19 21.67 -5.28
CA GLN A 121 -9.26 22.10 -4.24
C GLN A 121 -8.77 20.92 -3.39
N PRO A 122 -7.54 20.95 -2.86
CA PRO A 122 -7.11 20.00 -1.84
C PRO A 122 -8.08 20.02 -0.65
N ARG A 123 -8.25 18.87 0.01
CA ARG A 123 -9.10 18.80 1.20
C ARG A 123 -8.58 19.75 2.28
N LEU A 124 -9.47 20.58 2.81
CA LEU A 124 -9.14 21.45 3.94
C LEU A 124 -8.62 20.63 5.12
N GLN A 125 -7.56 21.13 5.77
CA GLN A 125 -6.91 20.50 6.94
C GLN A 125 -6.39 19.07 6.72
N SER A 126 -6.25 18.63 5.47
CA SER A 126 -5.75 17.28 5.15
C SER A 126 -4.37 17.01 5.77
N GLU A 127 -3.45 17.96 5.64
CA GLU A 127 -2.08 17.81 6.17
C GLU A 127 -2.07 17.69 7.69
N ALA A 128 -2.85 18.52 8.39
CA ALA A 128 -2.95 18.47 9.85
C ALA A 128 -3.51 17.12 10.33
N LEU A 129 -4.56 16.61 9.67
CA LEU A 129 -5.13 15.30 10.00
C LEU A 129 -4.13 14.17 9.75
N MET A 130 -3.46 14.15 8.59
CA MET A 130 -2.49 13.11 8.27
C MET A 130 -1.29 13.13 9.22
N LEU A 131 -0.83 14.32 9.61
CA LEU A 131 0.23 14.47 10.59
C LEU A 131 -0.19 13.95 11.98
N ALA A 132 -1.42 14.22 12.40
CA ALA A 132 -1.95 13.72 13.67
C ALA A 132 -2.00 12.17 13.68
N ILE A 133 -2.50 11.55 12.61
CA ILE A 133 -2.54 10.08 12.46
C ILE A 133 -1.12 9.50 12.50
N ASP A 134 -0.19 10.08 11.74
CA ASP A 134 1.20 9.61 11.70
C ASP A 134 1.89 9.76 13.06
N ASN A 135 1.59 10.80 13.82
CA ASN A 135 2.12 10.99 15.17
C ASN A 135 1.57 9.97 16.16
N ILE A 136 0.26 9.69 16.12
CA ILE A 136 -0.35 8.64 16.95
C ILE A 136 0.31 7.29 16.65
N ASN A 137 0.44 6.94 15.37
CA ASN A 137 1.00 5.66 14.93
C ASN A 137 2.49 5.49 15.28
N ARG A 138 3.23 6.60 15.43
CA ARG A 138 4.65 6.60 15.87
C ARG A 138 4.84 6.67 17.37
N SER A 139 3.84 7.15 18.12
CA SER A 139 3.96 7.33 19.58
C SER A 139 4.05 6.03 20.37
N GLY A 140 3.63 4.90 19.79
CA GLY A 140 3.53 3.61 20.47
C GLY A 140 2.34 3.47 21.44
N LEU A 141 1.52 4.51 21.59
CA LEU A 141 0.35 4.51 22.48
C LEU A 141 -0.86 3.80 21.88
N GLY A 142 -0.88 3.60 20.58
CA GLY A 142 -1.96 2.95 19.87
C GLY A 142 -1.72 2.99 18.38
N LYS A 143 -2.67 2.46 17.62
CA LYS A 143 -2.62 2.46 16.16
C LYS A 143 -3.95 2.91 15.57
N VAL A 144 -3.90 3.87 14.68
CA VAL A 144 -5.04 4.35 13.89
C VAL A 144 -4.84 3.91 12.46
N TRP A 145 -5.85 3.30 11.87
CA TRP A 145 -5.87 2.88 10.47
C TRP A 145 -7.22 3.18 9.82
N PHE A 146 -7.25 3.16 8.52
CA PHE A 146 -8.48 3.38 7.76
C PHE A 146 -9.28 2.08 7.67
N ALA A 147 -10.57 2.15 7.97
CA ALA A 147 -11.47 0.99 8.03
C ALA A 147 -11.45 0.13 6.74
N GLY A 148 -11.10 0.73 5.61
CA GLY A 148 -11.01 0.02 4.33
C GLY A 148 -10.03 -1.15 4.30
N GLN A 149 -9.02 -1.20 5.20
CA GLN A 149 -8.10 -2.35 5.27
C GLN A 149 -8.64 -3.55 6.07
N GLY A 150 -9.82 -3.42 6.70
CA GLY A 150 -10.39 -4.47 7.54
C GLY A 150 -9.63 -4.66 8.87
N ILE A 151 -10.09 -5.63 9.64
CA ILE A 151 -9.50 -6.00 10.94
C ILE A 151 -8.70 -7.31 10.81
N ASP A 152 -9.20 -8.26 10.03
CA ASP A 152 -8.59 -9.57 9.82
C ASP A 152 -7.87 -9.61 8.46
N ASN A 153 -6.56 -9.83 8.53
CA ASN A 153 -5.70 -9.89 7.35
C ASN A 153 -5.30 -11.34 7.05
N SER A 154 -6.29 -12.23 6.83
CA SER A 154 -6.09 -13.66 6.52
C SER A 154 -5.16 -13.89 5.30
N TRP A 155 -5.15 -12.96 4.37
CA TRP A 155 -4.32 -12.96 3.18
C TRP A 155 -2.86 -12.53 3.43
N ALA A 156 -2.53 -12.02 4.63
CA ALA A 156 -1.18 -11.53 4.91
C ALA A 156 -0.13 -12.63 4.75
N MET A 157 1.05 -12.26 4.28
CA MET A 157 2.15 -13.20 4.12
C MET A 157 2.52 -13.81 5.48
N LYS A 158 2.45 -15.12 5.58
CA LYS A 158 2.89 -15.88 6.75
C LYS A 158 4.41 -15.71 6.91
N ARG A 159 4.84 -15.35 8.11
CA ARG A 159 6.25 -15.19 8.46
C ARG A 159 6.65 -16.17 9.57
N ASP A 160 6.23 -17.41 9.43
CA ASP A 160 6.40 -18.43 10.47
C ASP A 160 7.87 -18.92 10.57
N MET A 161 8.66 -18.69 9.51
CA MET A 161 10.08 -19.11 9.44
C MET A 161 10.95 -17.90 9.08
N LEU A 162 11.14 -17.01 10.04
CA LEU A 162 12.12 -15.92 9.90
C LEU A 162 13.50 -16.43 10.28
N SER A 163 14.47 -16.21 9.41
CA SER A 163 15.87 -16.41 9.79
C SER A 163 16.24 -15.45 10.94
N PRO A 164 17.12 -15.87 11.87
CA PRO A 164 17.65 -14.99 12.89
C PRO A 164 18.23 -13.73 12.29
N ALA A 165 18.05 -12.59 12.98
CA ALA A 165 18.46 -11.29 12.49
C ALA A 165 19.93 -10.98 12.89
N TYR A 166 20.87 -11.81 12.43
CA TYR A 166 22.29 -11.74 12.78
C TYR A 166 22.96 -10.36 12.61
N THR A 167 22.45 -9.53 11.71
CA THR A 167 23.02 -8.21 11.42
C THR A 167 22.38 -7.07 12.20
N THR A 168 21.23 -7.30 12.85
CA THR A 168 20.45 -6.25 13.51
C THR A 168 20.06 -6.55 14.95
N ARG A 169 20.26 -7.79 15.42
CA ARG A 169 19.98 -8.21 16.81
C ARG A 169 21.15 -9.00 17.38
N TRP A 170 21.83 -8.39 18.37
CA TRP A 170 22.93 -9.05 19.09
C TRP A 170 22.55 -10.38 19.75
N GLN A 171 21.31 -10.53 20.18
CA GLN A 171 20.81 -11.74 20.84
C GLN A 171 20.69 -12.93 19.88
N ASP A 172 20.58 -12.67 18.60
CA ASP A 172 20.44 -13.68 17.55
C ASP A 172 21.81 -14.18 17.03
N LEU A 173 22.92 -13.57 17.47
CA LEU A 173 24.26 -14.00 17.06
C LEU A 173 24.57 -15.43 17.54
N PRO A 174 25.13 -16.29 16.69
CA PRO A 174 25.60 -17.59 17.09
C PRO A 174 26.64 -17.47 18.20
N LYS A 175 26.43 -18.19 19.30
CA LYS A 175 27.41 -18.25 20.40
C LYS A 175 28.41 -19.35 20.08
N ALA A 176 29.67 -18.98 19.83
CA ALA A 176 30.77 -19.94 19.75
C ALA A 176 30.97 -20.56 21.14
N ARG A 177 30.92 -21.89 21.26
CA ARG A 177 31.35 -22.63 22.45
C ARG A 177 32.76 -23.07 22.19
N LEU A 178 33.70 -22.60 23.00
CA LEU A 178 35.05 -23.19 23.09
C LEU A 178 34.91 -24.54 23.76
N SER A 179 35.24 -25.61 23.09
CA SER A 179 35.37 -26.97 23.63
C SER A 179 36.68 -27.11 24.35
#